data_18d1fb1af9db8ddaf063294ffd80fdda
#
_entry.id   18d1fb1af9db8ddaf063294ffd80fdda
#
_cell.length_a   1.000
_cell.length_b   1.000
_cell.length_c   1.000
_cell.angle_alpha   90.00
_cell.angle_beta   90.00
_cell.angle_gamma   90.00
#
_symmetry.space_group_name_H-M   'P 1'
#
loop_
_entity.id
_entity.type
_entity.pdbx_description
1 polymer ?
#
loop_
_entity_poly.entity_id
_entity_poly.type
_entity_poly.pdbx_seq_one_letter_code
_entity_poly.pdbx_strand_id
1 'polypeptide(L)'
;MKNRILATILVGGVLSSIASCSPAASESSRTDVTTVTTLNVGGSSEVTTLNVGGSSEAYEVLEQLAESYMYTTDSAEFAFYPPSQTSGGLQGVKTNTLDIGGVSRKLADAESKDGLRYVPLVEVPLVMVVHESVTGITDITADQIKAIYSGEISNWQEIGGPNAEINLFDLTEDENEKQVLRQTYLGETLEVTPKAIVFAEDDELVESASATDFSIAAVPLEDELSELPLTVLSIDGVEPSIENSQAGDYMMTLPLGMVVSPKPSPATESFIAFVTGEAGQQLLSDYEDEDDDD
;
A
#
# COMPACT_ATOMS: atom_id res chain seq x y z
N MET A 1 -1.66 -27.24 4.23
CA MET A 1 -0.72 -28.06 5.07
C MET A 1 0.60 -27.32 5.13
N LYS A 2 0.87 -26.66 6.24
CA LYS A 2 2.00 -25.74 6.44
C LYS A 2 3.32 -26.50 6.57
N ASN A 3 4.29 -26.22 5.72
CA ASN A 3 5.68 -26.64 5.88
C ASN A 3 6.50 -25.47 6.45
N ARG A 4 6.72 -25.51 7.75
CA ARG A 4 7.70 -24.65 8.43
C ARG A 4 9.08 -25.24 8.23
N ILE A 5 9.99 -24.50 7.62
CA ILE A 5 11.41 -24.82 7.60
C ILE A 5 12.09 -24.04 8.74
N LEU A 6 12.61 -24.80 9.69
CA LEU A 6 13.42 -24.30 10.81
C LEU A 6 14.87 -24.19 10.34
N ALA A 7 15.46 -23.01 10.33
CA ALA A 7 16.88 -22.82 10.10
C ALA A 7 17.61 -22.75 11.45
N THR A 8 18.50 -23.70 11.69
CA THR A 8 19.36 -23.80 12.87
C THR A 8 20.64 -23.01 12.64
N ILE A 9 20.89 -22.01 13.48
CA ILE A 9 22.14 -21.24 13.49
C ILE A 9 23.16 -21.98 14.35
N LEU A 10 24.31 -22.32 13.76
CA LEU A 10 25.47 -22.88 14.45
C LEU A 10 26.46 -21.74 14.76
N VAL A 11 26.69 -21.48 16.03
CA VAL A 11 27.73 -20.58 16.51
C VAL A 11 29.02 -21.38 16.66
N GLY A 12 30.07 -20.96 15.93
CA GLY A 12 31.44 -21.50 16.08
C GLY A 12 32.41 -20.37 16.40
N GLY A 13 32.80 -20.27 17.62
CA GLY A 13 33.88 -19.38 18.06
C GLY A 13 35.27 -20.00 17.89
N VAL A 14 36.24 -19.20 17.45
CA VAL A 14 37.66 -19.51 17.60
C VAL A 14 38.40 -18.27 18.11
N LEU A 15 38.98 -18.43 19.27
CA LEU A 15 40.02 -17.56 19.85
C LEU A 15 41.40 -17.95 19.30
N SER A 16 42.25 -16.97 19.13
CA SER A 16 43.73 -16.97 19.42
C SER A 16 44.43 -15.94 18.54
N SER A 17 45.42 -15.25 18.89
CA SER A 17 46.26 -14.90 20.05
C SER A 17 47.29 -13.89 19.51
N ILE A 18 47.68 -13.03 20.39
CA ILE A 18 48.61 -11.91 20.26
C ILE A 18 50.04 -12.36 19.97
N ALA A 19 50.80 -11.60 19.15
CA ALA A 19 52.22 -11.43 19.30
C ALA A 19 52.72 -10.09 18.76
N SER A 20 53.30 -9.32 19.65
CA SER A 20 54.01 -8.06 19.47
C SER A 20 55.46 -8.31 19.06
N CYS A 21 56.02 -7.49 18.17
CA CYS A 21 57.42 -7.03 18.21
C CYS A 21 57.73 -5.96 17.15
N SER A 22 58.17 -4.82 17.57
CA SER A 22 59.02 -3.80 16.87
C SER A 22 60.41 -3.84 17.50
N PRO A 23 61.45 -3.12 17.01
CA PRO A 23 61.69 -2.37 15.81
C PRO A 23 63.09 -2.63 15.18
N ALA A 24 63.40 -2.05 14.00
CA ALA A 24 64.70 -1.35 13.76
C ALA A 24 64.75 -0.70 12.35
N ALA A 25 65.32 0.50 12.33
CA ALA A 25 65.55 1.31 11.17
C ALA A 25 66.82 0.90 10.39
N SER A 26 66.82 1.12 9.06
CA SER A 26 68.03 1.58 8.33
C SER A 26 67.66 2.14 6.95
N GLU A 27 68.41 3.18 6.59
CA GLU A 27 68.26 4.07 5.43
C GLU A 27 68.62 3.45 4.06
N SER A 28 68.12 4.18 3.04
CA SER A 28 68.75 4.45 1.74
C SER A 28 68.70 3.43 0.64
N SER A 29 67.90 3.75 -0.39
CA SER A 29 68.41 3.98 -1.79
C SER A 29 67.24 4.39 -2.69
N ARG A 30 67.46 5.55 -3.37
CA ARG A 30 66.61 6.00 -4.46
C ARG A 30 66.73 5.05 -5.66
N THR A 31 65.65 4.59 -6.15
CA THR A 31 65.48 4.12 -7.53
C THR A 31 64.12 4.63 -8.03
N ASP A 32 64.21 5.36 -9.14
CA ASP A 32 63.05 5.77 -9.92
C ASP A 32 62.12 4.57 -10.21
N VAL A 33 60.93 4.62 -9.68
CA VAL A 33 59.86 3.72 -10.09
C VAL A 33 58.81 4.56 -10.79
N THR A 34 58.78 4.37 -12.09
CA THR A 34 57.69 4.79 -12.97
C THR A 34 56.34 4.50 -12.29
N THR A 35 55.65 5.56 -11.96
CA THR A 35 54.30 5.46 -11.39
C THR A 35 53.38 4.88 -12.46
N VAL A 36 53.15 3.59 -12.39
CA VAL A 36 52.04 2.97 -13.12
C VAL A 36 50.76 3.37 -12.38
N THR A 37 50.11 4.38 -12.94
CA THR A 37 48.73 4.72 -12.54
C THR A 37 47.84 3.54 -12.96
N THR A 38 47.61 2.60 -12.06
CA THR A 38 46.52 1.64 -12.17
C THR A 38 45.22 2.45 -12.04
N LEU A 39 44.60 2.71 -13.19
CA LEU A 39 43.20 3.08 -13.23
C LEU A 39 42.43 1.93 -12.62
N ASN A 40 42.04 2.07 -11.37
CA ASN A 40 41.05 1.19 -10.73
C ASN A 40 39.70 1.52 -11.37
N VAL A 41 39.41 0.93 -12.54
CA VAL A 41 38.06 0.83 -13.11
C VAL A 41 37.39 -0.37 -12.48
N GLY A 42 36.99 -0.20 -11.25
CA GLY A 42 36.23 -1.16 -10.46
C GLY A 42 35.38 -0.33 -9.52
N GLY A 43 34.40 0.38 -10.07
CA GLY A 43 33.31 0.89 -9.27
C GLY A 43 32.50 -0.31 -8.84
N SER A 44 32.73 -0.83 -7.62
CA SER A 44 31.68 -1.51 -6.90
C SER A 44 30.64 -0.41 -6.65
N SER A 45 29.54 -0.39 -7.39
CA SER A 45 28.40 0.40 -7.02
C SER A 45 27.99 -0.09 -5.63
N GLU A 46 28.10 0.76 -4.61
CA GLU A 46 27.55 0.45 -3.30
C GLU A 46 26.04 0.25 -3.49
N VAL A 47 25.57 -0.92 -3.12
CA VAL A 47 24.13 -1.20 -3.07
C VAL A 47 23.53 -0.32 -1.99
N THR A 48 22.51 0.46 -2.33
CA THR A 48 21.78 1.31 -1.38
C THR A 48 20.46 0.66 -1.05
N THR A 49 20.21 0.42 0.23
CA THR A 49 18.91 -0.07 0.71
C THR A 49 17.95 1.11 0.85
N LEU A 50 16.81 1.04 0.21
CA LEU A 50 15.69 1.96 0.36
C LEU A 50 14.70 1.40 1.37
N ASN A 51 14.41 2.16 2.43
CA ASN A 51 13.49 1.78 3.49
C ASN A 51 12.07 2.23 3.10
N VAL A 52 11.16 1.28 3.01
CA VAL A 52 9.76 1.48 2.62
C VAL A 52 8.85 1.13 3.80
N GLY A 53 7.80 1.90 4.00
CA GLY A 53 6.79 1.66 5.04
C GLY A 53 5.56 2.50 4.79
N GLY A 54 4.50 2.33 5.57
CA GLY A 54 3.28 3.13 5.45
C GLY A 54 2.02 2.29 5.26
N SER A 55 1.11 2.74 4.43
CA SER A 55 -0.19 2.13 4.16
C SER A 55 -0.06 0.72 3.57
N SER A 56 -0.83 -0.24 4.09
CA SER A 56 -0.92 -1.62 3.57
C SER A 56 -1.37 -1.64 2.12
N GLU A 57 -2.39 -0.89 1.76
CA GLU A 57 -2.98 -0.83 0.42
C GLU A 57 -1.96 -0.37 -0.65
N ALA A 58 -0.94 0.40 -0.25
CA ALA A 58 0.12 0.82 -1.17
C ALA A 58 1.26 -0.20 -1.30
N TYR A 59 1.30 -1.26 -0.47
CA TYR A 59 2.44 -2.18 -0.44
C TYR A 59 2.52 -3.02 -1.69
N GLU A 60 1.44 -3.61 -2.12
CA GLU A 60 1.45 -4.51 -3.28
C GLU A 60 2.02 -3.81 -4.52
N VAL A 61 1.46 -2.66 -4.88
CA VAL A 61 1.95 -1.88 -6.02
C VAL A 61 3.39 -1.39 -5.81
N LEU A 62 3.79 -1.03 -4.58
CA LEU A 62 5.17 -0.64 -4.29
C LEU A 62 6.15 -1.81 -4.36
N GLU A 63 5.75 -3.02 -3.94
CA GLU A 63 6.55 -4.23 -4.05
C GLU A 63 6.76 -4.63 -5.50
N GLN A 64 5.72 -4.63 -6.33
CA GLN A 64 5.83 -4.91 -7.77
C GLN A 64 6.76 -3.91 -8.48
N LEU A 65 6.61 -2.61 -8.19
CA LEU A 65 7.49 -1.58 -8.72
C LEU A 65 8.95 -1.75 -8.25
N ALA A 66 9.16 -2.07 -6.97
CA ALA A 66 10.48 -2.30 -6.40
C ALA A 66 11.15 -3.54 -7.02
N GLU A 67 10.43 -4.65 -7.14
CA GLU A 67 10.93 -5.87 -7.80
C GLU A 67 11.34 -5.59 -9.25
N SER A 68 10.45 -4.95 -10.02
CA SER A 68 10.75 -4.61 -11.40
C SER A 68 11.95 -3.65 -11.51
N TYR A 69 12.05 -2.66 -10.62
CA TYR A 69 13.20 -1.77 -10.59
C TYR A 69 14.51 -2.51 -10.32
N MET A 70 14.53 -3.46 -9.38
CA MET A 70 15.72 -4.25 -9.06
C MET A 70 16.19 -5.13 -10.24
N TYR A 71 15.32 -5.51 -11.17
CA TYR A 71 15.74 -6.14 -12.43
C TYR A 71 16.49 -5.18 -13.39
N THR A 72 16.33 -3.87 -13.21
CA THR A 72 17.00 -2.86 -14.06
C THR A 72 18.33 -2.39 -13.50
N THR A 73 18.64 -2.65 -12.21
CA THR A 73 19.84 -2.16 -11.54
C THR A 73 20.31 -3.08 -10.41
N ASP A 74 21.63 -3.24 -10.28
CA ASP A 74 22.28 -3.93 -9.15
C ASP A 74 22.65 -2.96 -8.01
N SER A 75 22.22 -1.71 -8.06
CA SER A 75 22.65 -0.66 -7.12
C SER A 75 21.63 -0.31 -6.04
N ALA A 76 20.46 -0.93 -6.04
CA ALA A 76 19.41 -0.69 -5.05
C ALA A 76 18.81 -2.00 -4.53
N GLU A 77 18.47 -2.01 -3.26
CA GLU A 77 17.66 -3.01 -2.56
C GLU A 77 16.55 -2.31 -1.79
N PHE A 78 15.46 -3.00 -1.50
CA PHE A 78 14.34 -2.47 -0.74
C PHE A 78 14.14 -3.26 0.56
N ALA A 79 13.86 -2.53 1.63
CA ALA A 79 13.49 -3.09 2.93
C ALA A 79 12.09 -2.59 3.31
N PHE A 80 11.10 -3.47 3.19
CA PHE A 80 9.73 -3.19 3.60
C PHE A 80 9.57 -3.42 5.11
N TYR A 81 9.09 -2.41 5.81
CA TYR A 81 8.76 -2.46 7.22
C TYR A 81 7.30 -2.89 7.39
N PRO A 82 6.89 -3.41 8.55
CA PRO A 82 5.48 -3.72 8.79
C PRO A 82 4.58 -2.51 8.50
N PRO A 83 3.38 -2.72 7.94
CA PRO A 83 2.42 -1.66 7.68
C PRO A 83 2.16 -0.77 8.91
N SER A 84 1.97 0.52 8.68
CA SER A 84 1.79 1.50 9.75
C SER A 84 0.82 2.62 9.35
N GLN A 85 -0.08 2.31 8.44
CA GLN A 85 -1.04 3.22 7.84
C GLN A 85 -0.38 4.44 7.13
N THR A 86 -1.15 5.25 6.44
CA THR A 86 -0.69 6.49 5.78
C THR A 86 0.05 7.43 6.75
N SER A 87 -0.44 7.55 7.98
CA SER A 87 0.17 8.42 9.01
C SER A 87 1.58 7.97 9.39
N GLY A 88 1.81 6.66 9.48
CA GLY A 88 3.13 6.07 9.74
C GLY A 88 4.10 6.29 8.59
N GLY A 89 3.65 6.13 7.34
CA GLY A 89 4.43 6.44 6.14
C GLY A 89 4.89 7.89 6.11
N LEU A 90 3.95 8.83 6.32
CA LEU A 90 4.24 10.27 6.40
C LEU A 90 5.24 10.60 7.52
N GLN A 91 5.03 10.05 8.72
CA GLN A 91 5.91 10.29 9.85
C GLN A 91 7.30 9.68 9.64
N GLY A 92 7.37 8.48 9.07
CA GLY A 92 8.62 7.81 8.75
C GLY A 92 9.50 8.63 7.79
N VAL A 93 8.91 9.18 6.74
CA VAL A 93 9.62 10.05 5.79
C VAL A 93 10.03 11.37 6.45
N LYS A 94 9.16 12.00 7.26
CA LYS A 94 9.48 13.24 7.99
C LYS A 94 10.65 13.08 8.95
N THR A 95 10.79 11.91 9.56
CA THR A 95 11.87 11.61 10.52
C THR A 95 13.10 10.98 9.87
N ASN A 96 13.11 10.77 8.57
CA ASN A 96 14.15 10.08 7.80
C ASN A 96 14.40 8.64 8.29
N THR A 97 13.38 7.97 8.80
CA THR A 97 13.40 6.53 9.10
C THR A 97 12.96 5.71 7.90
N LEU A 98 12.19 6.31 7.01
CA LEU A 98 11.82 5.77 5.71
C LEU A 98 12.34 6.67 4.59
N ASP A 99 12.74 6.07 3.50
CA ASP A 99 13.07 6.74 2.23
C ASP A 99 11.80 6.97 1.40
N ILE A 100 10.84 6.04 1.52
CA ILE A 100 9.57 6.01 0.80
C ILE A 100 8.46 5.66 1.80
N GLY A 101 7.41 6.46 1.83
CA GLY A 101 6.20 6.19 2.60
C GLY A 101 5.03 5.89 1.69
N GLY A 102 4.46 4.67 1.76
CA GLY A 102 3.20 4.34 1.10
C GLY A 102 2.03 5.12 1.74
N VAL A 103 1.12 5.60 0.92
CA VAL A 103 -0.06 6.37 1.36
C VAL A 103 -1.28 6.00 0.50
N SER A 104 -2.44 5.91 1.13
CA SER A 104 -3.74 5.66 0.49
C SER A 104 -4.62 6.92 0.41
N ARG A 105 -4.00 8.09 0.41
CA ARG A 105 -4.63 9.40 0.15
C ARG A 105 -3.64 10.42 -0.39
N LYS A 106 -4.15 11.45 -1.04
CA LYS A 106 -3.36 12.63 -1.42
C LYS A 106 -2.89 13.39 -0.17
N LEU A 107 -1.76 14.11 -0.28
CA LEU A 107 -1.25 14.95 0.80
C LEU A 107 -2.24 16.06 1.16
N ALA A 108 -2.46 16.26 2.44
CA ALA A 108 -3.14 17.45 2.93
C ALA A 108 -2.28 18.71 2.70
N ASP A 109 -2.90 19.89 2.66
CA ASP A 109 -2.23 21.17 2.46
C ASP A 109 -1.08 21.44 3.45
N ALA A 110 -1.23 20.99 4.71
CA ALA A 110 -0.20 21.14 5.74
C ALA A 110 1.03 20.26 5.42
N GLU A 111 0.81 19.03 4.99
CA GLU A 111 1.86 18.06 4.65
C GLU A 111 2.66 18.48 3.40
N SER A 112 1.94 19.03 2.41
CA SER A 112 2.56 19.63 1.23
C SER A 112 3.41 20.86 1.59
N LYS A 113 2.99 21.65 2.58
CA LYS A 113 3.77 22.81 3.09
C LYS A 113 5.02 22.39 3.86
N ASP A 114 5.02 21.21 4.47
CA ASP A 114 6.22 20.62 5.09
C ASP A 114 7.27 20.18 4.04
N GLY A 115 6.89 20.27 2.75
CA GLY A 115 7.77 20.02 1.61
C GLY A 115 7.83 18.54 1.20
N LEU A 116 7.01 17.67 1.76
CA LEU A 116 6.89 16.30 1.27
C LEU A 116 6.46 16.30 -0.20
N ARG A 117 7.02 15.37 -0.96
CA ARG A 117 6.66 15.16 -2.38
C ARG A 117 5.76 13.94 -2.47
N TYR A 118 4.59 14.11 -3.04
CA TYR A 118 3.67 13.03 -3.39
C TYR A 118 3.93 12.57 -4.82
N VAL A 119 4.03 11.28 -5.02
CA VAL A 119 4.08 10.64 -6.34
C VAL A 119 2.86 9.74 -6.43
N PRO A 120 1.90 10.02 -7.32
CA PRO A 120 0.74 9.16 -7.51
C PRO A 120 1.17 7.82 -8.11
N LEU A 121 0.50 6.75 -7.71
CA LEU A 121 0.65 5.41 -8.24
C LEU A 121 -0.62 5.04 -9.02
N VAL A 122 -1.63 4.53 -8.33
CA VAL A 122 -2.92 4.10 -8.92
C VAL A 122 -4.09 4.68 -8.14
N GLU A 123 -5.30 4.68 -8.71
CA GLU A 123 -6.55 4.95 -8.01
C GLU A 123 -7.39 3.67 -7.97
N VAL A 124 -7.49 3.04 -6.80
CA VAL A 124 -8.24 1.80 -6.59
C VAL A 124 -9.70 2.13 -6.30
N PRO A 125 -10.70 1.49 -6.94
CA PRO A 125 -12.09 1.63 -6.55
C PRO A 125 -12.31 1.16 -5.11
N LEU A 126 -13.02 1.94 -4.30
CA LEU A 126 -13.56 1.49 -3.03
C LEU A 126 -14.98 1.00 -3.28
N VAL A 127 -15.27 -0.26 -3.00
CA VAL A 127 -16.51 -0.92 -3.42
C VAL A 127 -17.42 -1.26 -2.24
N MET A 128 -18.72 -1.30 -2.51
CA MET A 128 -19.67 -1.89 -1.57
C MET A 128 -19.77 -3.38 -1.84
N VAL A 129 -19.43 -4.19 -0.85
CA VAL A 129 -19.59 -5.66 -0.91
C VAL A 129 -20.72 -6.12 0.00
N VAL A 130 -21.38 -7.19 -0.42
CA VAL A 130 -22.38 -7.89 0.40
C VAL A 130 -22.10 -9.39 0.40
N HIS A 131 -22.41 -10.08 1.50
CA HIS A 131 -22.30 -11.52 1.55
C HIS A 131 -23.27 -12.20 0.55
N GLU A 132 -22.90 -13.32 -0.06
CA GLU A 132 -23.67 -14.04 -1.09
C GLU A 132 -25.10 -14.42 -0.66
N SER A 133 -25.38 -14.46 0.66
CA SER A 133 -26.73 -14.66 1.21
C SER A 133 -27.67 -13.48 0.91
N VAL A 134 -27.15 -12.31 0.52
CA VAL A 134 -27.95 -11.15 0.08
C VAL A 134 -28.31 -11.31 -1.40
N THR A 135 -29.36 -12.10 -1.65
CA THR A 135 -29.79 -12.39 -3.02
C THR A 135 -30.68 -11.30 -3.60
N GLY A 136 -30.56 -11.05 -4.89
CA GLY A 136 -31.42 -10.11 -5.63
C GLY A 136 -31.01 -8.64 -5.53
N ILE A 137 -29.91 -8.33 -4.89
CA ILE A 137 -29.26 -7.01 -4.84
C ILE A 137 -27.94 -7.10 -5.58
N THR A 138 -27.81 -6.37 -6.68
CA THR A 138 -26.58 -6.21 -7.47
C THR A 138 -26.21 -4.75 -7.67
N ASP A 139 -27.10 -3.84 -7.24
CA ASP A 139 -26.91 -2.40 -7.32
C ASP A 139 -27.46 -1.75 -6.05
N ILE A 140 -26.81 -0.71 -5.59
CA ILE A 140 -27.20 0.09 -4.44
C ILE A 140 -27.09 1.57 -4.76
N THR A 141 -28.05 2.37 -4.32
CA THR A 141 -27.98 3.82 -4.55
C THR A 141 -27.22 4.54 -3.43
N ALA A 142 -26.65 5.71 -3.74
CA ALA A 142 -26.03 6.58 -2.74
C ALA A 142 -26.98 6.91 -1.57
N ASP A 143 -28.29 7.08 -1.82
CA ASP A 143 -29.29 7.33 -0.79
C ASP A 143 -29.52 6.09 0.08
N GLN A 144 -29.48 4.89 -0.49
CA GLN A 144 -29.59 3.62 0.26
C GLN A 144 -28.36 3.37 1.13
N ILE A 145 -27.15 3.66 0.62
CA ILE A 145 -25.90 3.63 1.43
C ILE A 145 -26.07 4.51 2.67
N LYS A 146 -26.47 5.77 2.50
CA LYS A 146 -26.73 6.68 3.62
C LYS A 146 -27.75 6.15 4.61
N ALA A 147 -28.85 5.60 4.10
CA ALA A 147 -29.95 5.10 4.93
C ALA A 147 -29.55 3.83 5.71
N ILE A 148 -28.68 2.97 5.15
CA ILE A 148 -28.13 1.82 5.85
C ILE A 148 -27.15 2.29 6.94
N TYR A 149 -26.22 3.18 6.59
CA TYR A 149 -25.24 3.69 7.56
C TYR A 149 -25.88 4.49 8.70
N SER A 150 -26.96 5.23 8.44
CA SER A 150 -27.74 5.91 9.52
C SER A 150 -28.61 4.95 10.32
N GLY A 151 -28.90 3.75 9.80
CA GLY A 151 -29.84 2.78 10.39
C GLY A 151 -31.30 3.06 10.08
N GLU A 152 -31.60 3.96 9.14
CA GLU A 152 -32.96 4.18 8.61
C GLU A 152 -33.43 2.94 7.82
N ILE A 153 -32.55 2.28 7.06
CA ILE A 153 -32.75 0.98 6.46
C ILE A 153 -31.96 -0.04 7.30
N SER A 154 -32.65 -1.03 7.83
CA SER A 154 -32.06 -2.05 8.71
C SER A 154 -32.40 -3.48 8.31
N ASN A 155 -33.19 -3.65 7.25
CA ASN A 155 -33.57 -4.95 6.71
C ASN A 155 -33.46 -4.94 5.18
N TRP A 156 -32.81 -5.94 4.62
CA TRP A 156 -32.60 -6.05 3.17
C TRP A 156 -33.91 -6.02 2.35
N GLN A 157 -35.03 -6.49 2.95
CA GLN A 157 -36.35 -6.46 2.28
C GLN A 157 -36.80 -5.02 1.93
N GLU A 158 -36.33 -4.01 2.65
CA GLU A 158 -36.68 -2.61 2.41
C GLU A 158 -36.16 -2.11 1.07
N ILE A 159 -35.10 -2.75 0.54
CA ILE A 159 -34.51 -2.41 -0.76
C ILE A 159 -34.60 -3.56 -1.78
N GLY A 160 -35.47 -4.56 -1.52
CA GLY A 160 -35.77 -5.62 -2.49
C GLY A 160 -35.00 -6.92 -2.29
N GLY A 161 -34.19 -7.02 -1.26
CA GLY A 161 -33.45 -8.23 -0.87
C GLY A 161 -34.26 -9.19 0.01
N PRO A 162 -33.58 -10.15 0.66
CA PRO A 162 -34.20 -11.12 1.55
C PRO A 162 -34.74 -10.43 2.82
N ASN A 163 -35.73 -11.09 3.49
CA ASN A 163 -36.20 -10.58 4.77
C ASN A 163 -35.22 -10.98 5.89
N ALA A 164 -34.15 -10.20 6.01
CA ALA A 164 -33.08 -10.38 6.99
C ALA A 164 -32.54 -9.03 7.46
N GLU A 165 -32.08 -8.98 8.72
CA GLU A 165 -31.42 -7.79 9.27
C GLU A 165 -30.09 -7.56 8.55
N ILE A 166 -29.75 -6.29 8.31
CA ILE A 166 -28.47 -5.90 7.71
C ILE A 166 -27.38 -5.92 8.80
N ASN A 167 -26.34 -6.68 8.57
CA ASN A 167 -25.13 -6.67 9.39
C ASN A 167 -24.13 -5.68 8.76
N LEU A 168 -24.16 -4.43 9.23
CA LEU A 168 -23.28 -3.38 8.75
C LEU A 168 -21.91 -3.51 9.41
N PHE A 169 -20.88 -3.70 8.59
CA PHE A 169 -19.47 -3.62 8.98
C PHE A 169 -18.88 -2.31 8.48
N ASP A 170 -18.08 -1.67 9.31
CA ASP A 170 -17.55 -0.32 9.07
C ASP A 170 -16.14 -0.21 9.63
N LEU A 171 -15.35 0.71 9.08
CA LEU A 171 -14.03 1.03 9.58
C LEU A 171 -14.07 2.21 10.57
N THR A 172 -13.02 2.32 11.37
CA THR A 172 -12.84 3.48 12.25
C THR A 172 -12.72 4.78 11.45
N GLU A 173 -13.08 5.91 12.06
CA GLU A 173 -13.17 7.20 11.38
C GLU A 173 -11.82 7.75 10.89
N ASP A 174 -10.70 7.23 11.36
CA ASP A 174 -9.34 7.61 10.97
C ASP A 174 -8.82 6.81 9.76
N GLU A 175 -9.53 5.76 9.33
CA GLU A 175 -9.18 5.02 8.12
C GLU A 175 -9.49 5.83 6.85
N ASN A 176 -8.62 5.71 5.84
CA ASN A 176 -8.76 6.45 4.60
C ASN A 176 -9.99 6.02 3.79
N GLU A 177 -10.30 4.72 3.77
CA GLU A 177 -11.50 4.12 3.16
C GLU A 177 -12.76 4.74 3.75
N LYS A 178 -12.81 4.85 5.08
CA LYS A 178 -13.92 5.51 5.78
C LYS A 178 -14.03 6.98 5.41
N GLN A 179 -12.90 7.67 5.29
CA GLN A 179 -12.88 9.07 4.89
C GLN A 179 -13.34 9.24 3.44
N VAL A 180 -12.94 8.35 2.52
CA VAL A 180 -13.42 8.35 1.13
C VAL A 180 -14.93 8.12 1.08
N LEU A 181 -15.45 7.12 1.79
CA LEU A 181 -16.88 6.84 1.90
C LEU A 181 -17.66 8.04 2.44
N ARG A 182 -17.12 8.72 3.47
CA ARG A 182 -17.74 9.96 3.99
C ARG A 182 -17.73 11.09 2.97
N GLN A 183 -16.62 11.33 2.33
CA GLN A 183 -16.48 12.42 1.35
C GLN A 183 -17.39 12.20 0.15
N THR A 184 -17.56 10.95 -0.29
CA THR A 184 -18.32 10.62 -1.50
C THR A 184 -19.82 10.50 -1.21
N TYR A 185 -20.21 9.77 -0.16
CA TYR A 185 -21.62 9.44 0.04
C TYR A 185 -22.19 9.87 1.40
N LEU A 186 -21.54 9.59 2.53
CA LEU A 186 -22.16 9.79 3.84
C LEU A 186 -22.23 11.26 4.26
N GLY A 187 -21.23 12.07 3.91
CA GLY A 187 -21.03 13.40 4.44
C GLY A 187 -20.41 13.39 5.84
N GLU A 188 -19.89 14.55 6.25
CA GLU A 188 -19.13 14.69 7.51
C GLU A 188 -20.00 14.54 8.77
N THR A 189 -21.30 14.80 8.68
CA THR A 189 -22.19 14.91 9.85
C THR A 189 -23.10 13.71 10.05
N LEU A 190 -23.11 12.72 9.17
CA LEU A 190 -23.93 11.53 9.33
C LEU A 190 -23.45 10.75 10.56
N GLU A 191 -24.36 10.52 11.50
CA GLU A 191 -24.11 9.63 12.64
C GLU A 191 -24.35 8.19 12.20
N VAL A 192 -23.27 7.37 12.21
CA VAL A 192 -23.35 5.95 11.88
C VAL A 192 -24.16 5.24 12.98
N THR A 193 -25.03 4.32 12.57
CA THR A 193 -25.85 3.53 13.49
C THR A 193 -24.98 2.83 14.56
N PRO A 194 -25.36 2.85 15.85
CA PRO A 194 -24.62 2.16 16.89
C PRO A 194 -24.68 0.62 16.77
N LYS A 195 -25.42 0.11 15.79
CA LYS A 195 -25.44 -1.34 15.44
C LYS A 195 -24.31 -1.75 14.53
N ALA A 196 -23.62 -0.80 13.89
CA ALA A 196 -22.46 -1.10 13.05
C ALA A 196 -21.36 -1.77 13.88
N ILE A 197 -20.76 -2.81 13.31
CA ILE A 197 -19.58 -3.47 13.88
C ILE A 197 -18.37 -2.78 13.28
N VAL A 198 -17.55 -2.16 14.13
CA VAL A 198 -16.44 -1.30 13.69
C VAL A 198 -15.11 -2.03 13.85
N PHE A 199 -14.31 -2.00 12.80
CA PHE A 199 -12.98 -2.59 12.72
C PHE A 199 -11.91 -1.49 12.61
N ALA A 200 -10.70 -1.81 13.04
CA ALA A 200 -9.54 -0.93 12.91
C ALA A 200 -8.68 -1.26 11.68
N GLU A 201 -8.87 -2.44 11.11
CA GLU A 201 -8.11 -2.95 9.97
C GLU A 201 -9.10 -3.51 8.94
N ASP A 202 -8.86 -3.27 7.67
CA ASP A 202 -9.69 -3.70 6.55
C ASP A 202 -9.68 -5.21 6.35
N ASP A 203 -8.53 -5.88 6.50
CA ASP A 203 -8.41 -7.35 6.45
C ASP A 203 -9.37 -8.05 7.41
N GLU A 204 -9.43 -7.57 8.68
CA GLU A 204 -10.33 -8.13 9.68
C GLU A 204 -11.80 -7.88 9.32
N LEU A 205 -12.08 -6.73 8.70
CA LEU A 205 -13.42 -6.38 8.23
C LEU A 205 -13.84 -7.30 7.08
N VAL A 206 -12.99 -7.51 6.07
CA VAL A 206 -13.24 -8.38 4.91
C VAL A 206 -13.47 -9.83 5.36
N GLU A 207 -12.58 -10.39 6.22
CA GLU A 207 -12.73 -11.72 6.79
C GLU A 207 -14.09 -11.87 7.52
N SER A 208 -14.43 -10.88 8.33
CA SER A 208 -15.69 -10.90 9.10
C SER A 208 -16.92 -10.75 8.21
N ALA A 209 -16.85 -9.90 7.17
CA ALA A 209 -17.94 -9.70 6.22
C ALA A 209 -18.19 -10.97 5.40
N SER A 210 -17.13 -11.63 4.94
CA SER A 210 -17.21 -12.89 4.18
C SER A 210 -17.73 -14.08 5.02
N ALA A 211 -17.56 -14.03 6.34
CA ALA A 211 -18.01 -15.08 7.25
C ALA A 211 -19.41 -14.83 7.84
N THR A 212 -20.04 -13.70 7.54
CA THR A 212 -21.31 -13.29 8.20
C THR A 212 -22.43 -13.13 7.18
N ASP A 213 -23.47 -13.97 7.29
CA ASP A 213 -24.68 -13.84 6.47
C ASP A 213 -25.26 -12.42 6.56
N PHE A 214 -25.73 -11.92 5.40
CA PHE A 214 -26.42 -10.62 5.29
C PHE A 214 -25.56 -9.41 5.68
N SER A 215 -24.24 -9.54 5.60
CA SER A 215 -23.29 -8.44 5.80
C SER A 215 -23.27 -7.44 4.63
N ILE A 216 -22.82 -6.23 4.93
CA ILE A 216 -22.45 -5.19 3.97
C ILE A 216 -21.24 -4.45 4.53
N ALA A 217 -20.29 -4.12 3.64
CA ALA A 217 -19.10 -3.35 3.96
C ALA A 217 -18.65 -2.49 2.77
N ALA A 218 -17.80 -1.49 3.04
CA ALA A 218 -17.03 -0.77 2.02
C ALA A 218 -15.57 -1.20 2.14
N VAL A 219 -14.99 -1.69 1.04
CA VAL A 219 -13.62 -2.25 1.00
C VAL A 219 -12.92 -1.83 -0.31
N PRO A 220 -11.58 -1.82 -0.39
CA PRO A 220 -10.87 -1.69 -1.65
C PRO A 220 -11.26 -2.82 -2.61
N LEU A 221 -11.25 -2.53 -3.91
CA LEU A 221 -11.43 -3.57 -4.94
C LEU A 221 -10.09 -4.30 -5.09
N GLU A 222 -10.07 -5.58 -4.73
CA GLU A 222 -8.91 -6.46 -4.78
C GLU A 222 -9.34 -7.81 -5.37
N ASP A 223 -8.44 -8.50 -6.06
CA ASP A 223 -8.68 -9.79 -6.71
C ASP A 223 -9.19 -10.86 -5.75
N GLU A 224 -8.67 -10.84 -4.50
CA GLU A 224 -9.08 -11.79 -3.47
C GLU A 224 -10.56 -11.74 -3.14
N LEU A 225 -11.25 -10.64 -3.40
CA LEU A 225 -12.71 -10.53 -3.19
C LEU A 225 -13.48 -11.54 -4.03
N SER A 226 -12.98 -11.88 -5.22
CA SER A 226 -13.60 -12.85 -6.14
C SER A 226 -13.57 -14.28 -5.58
N GLU A 227 -12.60 -14.60 -4.72
CA GLU A 227 -12.46 -15.91 -4.07
C GLU A 227 -13.33 -16.04 -2.80
N LEU A 228 -13.93 -14.94 -2.32
CA LEU A 228 -14.73 -14.90 -1.10
C LEU A 228 -16.23 -15.00 -1.42
N PRO A 229 -17.07 -15.44 -0.46
CA PRO A 229 -18.53 -15.46 -0.63
C PRO A 229 -19.13 -14.04 -0.55
N LEU A 230 -18.56 -13.12 -1.30
CA LEU A 230 -18.94 -11.71 -1.39
C LEU A 230 -19.41 -11.39 -2.82
N THR A 231 -20.29 -10.42 -2.92
CA THR A 231 -20.76 -9.85 -4.19
C THR A 231 -20.44 -8.36 -4.17
N VAL A 232 -19.70 -7.90 -5.14
CA VAL A 232 -19.44 -6.48 -5.39
C VAL A 232 -20.70 -5.85 -5.99
N LEU A 233 -21.12 -4.69 -5.49
CA LEU A 233 -22.31 -3.98 -5.95
C LEU A 233 -21.94 -2.81 -6.88
N SER A 234 -22.74 -2.61 -7.92
CA SER A 234 -22.79 -1.33 -8.63
C SER A 234 -23.34 -0.24 -7.70
N ILE A 235 -22.98 1.01 -7.92
CA ILE A 235 -23.55 2.15 -7.20
C ILE A 235 -24.21 3.10 -8.20
N ASP A 236 -25.51 3.38 -8.01
CA ASP A 236 -26.34 4.19 -8.92
C ASP A 236 -26.26 3.71 -10.39
N GLY A 237 -26.13 2.41 -10.60
CA GLY A 237 -26.03 1.76 -11.90
C GLY A 237 -24.63 1.84 -12.54
N VAL A 238 -23.62 2.33 -11.81
CA VAL A 238 -22.22 2.37 -12.27
C VAL A 238 -21.47 1.22 -11.63
N GLU A 239 -20.88 0.36 -12.46
CA GLU A 239 -20.04 -0.77 -12.03
C GLU A 239 -18.69 -0.26 -11.52
N PRO A 240 -18.20 -0.73 -10.37
CA PRO A 240 -16.86 -0.36 -9.91
C PRO A 240 -15.82 -1.03 -10.81
N SER A 241 -15.07 -0.21 -11.50
CA SER A 241 -13.91 -0.62 -12.29
C SER A 241 -12.90 0.53 -12.32
N ILE A 242 -11.66 0.21 -12.66
CA ILE A 242 -10.62 1.21 -12.83
C ILE A 242 -10.97 2.12 -14.01
N GLU A 243 -11.50 1.56 -15.11
CA GLU A 243 -11.95 2.33 -16.27
C GLU A 243 -13.01 3.38 -15.88
N ASN A 244 -14.07 2.97 -15.14
CA ASN A 244 -15.11 3.90 -14.69
C ASN A 244 -14.59 4.92 -13.66
N SER A 245 -13.61 4.53 -12.85
CA SER A 245 -12.95 5.43 -11.89
C SER A 245 -12.11 6.51 -12.62
N GLN A 246 -11.33 6.11 -13.61
CA GLN A 246 -10.53 7.03 -14.43
C GLN A 246 -11.40 7.95 -15.29
N ALA A 247 -12.52 7.44 -15.79
CA ALA A 247 -13.53 8.24 -16.49
C ALA A 247 -14.24 9.25 -15.58
N GLY A 248 -14.18 9.05 -14.27
CA GLY A 248 -14.88 9.85 -13.26
C GLY A 248 -16.37 9.51 -13.14
N ASP A 249 -16.80 8.38 -13.69
CA ASP A 249 -18.15 7.86 -13.58
C ASP A 249 -18.35 7.13 -12.25
N TYR A 250 -17.34 6.37 -11.78
CA TYR A 250 -17.30 5.80 -10.43
C TYR A 250 -16.51 6.74 -9.50
N MET A 251 -17.15 7.23 -8.45
CA MET A 251 -16.62 8.35 -7.65
C MET A 251 -15.90 7.94 -6.36
N MET A 252 -16.12 6.71 -5.88
CA MET A 252 -15.57 6.25 -4.62
C MET A 252 -14.23 5.55 -4.88
N THR A 253 -13.13 6.32 -4.93
CA THR A 253 -11.79 5.83 -5.24
C THR A 253 -10.79 6.14 -4.14
N LEU A 254 -9.87 5.22 -3.90
CA LEU A 254 -8.77 5.33 -2.97
C LEU A 254 -7.48 5.64 -3.73
N PRO A 255 -6.93 6.86 -3.64
CA PRO A 255 -5.73 7.21 -4.39
C PRO A 255 -4.49 6.68 -3.69
N LEU A 256 -3.90 5.62 -4.21
CA LEU A 256 -2.63 5.10 -3.74
C LEU A 256 -1.47 5.93 -4.26
N GLY A 257 -0.48 6.12 -3.43
CA GLY A 257 0.69 6.90 -3.78
C GLY A 257 1.88 6.63 -2.87
N MET A 258 3.00 7.21 -3.22
CA MET A 258 4.14 7.26 -2.32
C MET A 258 4.52 8.69 -1.97
N VAL A 259 5.04 8.88 -0.76
CA VAL A 259 5.60 10.14 -0.31
C VAL A 259 7.10 9.99 -0.07
N VAL A 260 7.83 11.04 -0.39
CA VAL A 260 9.27 11.10 -0.22
C VAL A 260 9.68 12.44 0.38
N SER A 261 10.88 12.50 0.93
CA SER A 261 11.49 13.73 1.44
C SER A 261 11.54 14.83 0.36
N PRO A 262 11.53 16.13 0.75
CA PRO A 262 11.75 17.23 -0.20
C PRO A 262 13.12 17.18 -0.89
N LYS A 263 14.06 16.45 -0.32
CA LYS A 263 15.40 16.20 -0.87
C LYS A 263 15.74 14.72 -0.72
N PRO A 264 15.18 13.87 -1.58
CA PRO A 264 15.43 12.43 -1.51
C PRO A 264 16.89 12.10 -1.82
N SER A 265 17.30 10.89 -1.46
CA SER A 265 18.62 10.38 -1.86
C SER A 265 18.70 10.20 -3.39
N PRO A 266 19.90 10.16 -3.98
CA PRO A 266 20.04 9.85 -5.41
C PRO A 266 19.41 8.49 -5.79
N ALA A 267 19.44 7.50 -4.90
CA ALA A 267 18.81 6.21 -5.12
C ALA A 267 17.27 6.34 -5.14
N THR A 268 16.70 7.09 -4.19
CA THR A 268 15.25 7.37 -4.16
C THR A 268 14.81 8.16 -5.41
N GLU A 269 15.60 9.16 -5.85
CA GLU A 269 15.29 9.91 -7.09
C GLU A 269 15.34 9.01 -8.32
N SER A 270 16.27 8.05 -8.38
CA SER A 270 16.34 7.09 -9.47
C SER A 270 15.14 6.17 -9.51
N PHE A 271 14.67 5.74 -8.34
CA PHE A 271 13.42 4.96 -8.23
C PHE A 271 12.19 5.78 -8.65
N ILE A 272 12.08 7.04 -8.20
CA ILE A 272 11.00 7.95 -8.64
C ILE A 272 11.02 8.10 -10.17
N ALA A 273 12.21 8.27 -10.76
CA ALA A 273 12.35 8.38 -12.21
C ALA A 273 11.92 7.11 -12.95
N PHE A 274 12.16 5.93 -12.36
CA PHE A 274 11.64 4.67 -12.88
C PHE A 274 10.12 4.61 -12.81
N VAL A 275 9.53 4.87 -11.62
CA VAL A 275 8.07 4.85 -11.40
C VAL A 275 7.34 5.81 -12.35
N THR A 276 7.88 7.01 -12.55
CA THR A 276 7.28 8.03 -13.42
C THR A 276 7.69 7.91 -14.88
N GLY A 277 8.59 6.98 -15.20
CA GLY A 277 9.04 6.67 -16.56
C GLY A 277 8.14 5.65 -17.25
N GLU A 278 8.45 5.36 -18.54
CA GLU A 278 7.64 4.46 -19.37
C GLU A 278 7.45 3.07 -18.75
N ALA A 279 8.53 2.48 -18.19
CA ALA A 279 8.46 1.14 -17.61
C ALA A 279 7.59 1.09 -16.34
N GLY A 280 7.74 2.07 -15.44
CA GLY A 280 6.91 2.13 -14.23
C GLY A 280 5.46 2.45 -14.54
N GLN A 281 5.19 3.34 -15.51
CA GLN A 281 3.84 3.68 -15.93
C GLN A 281 3.14 2.50 -16.63
N GLN A 282 3.88 1.68 -17.36
CA GLN A 282 3.33 0.45 -17.93
C GLN A 282 2.94 -0.55 -16.84
N LEU A 283 3.79 -0.75 -15.82
CA LEU A 283 3.45 -1.61 -14.69
C LEU A 283 2.23 -1.15 -13.92
N LEU A 284 2.10 0.17 -13.71
CA LEU A 284 0.92 0.74 -13.05
C LEU A 284 -0.34 0.56 -13.90
N SER A 285 -0.24 0.65 -15.23
CA SER A 285 -1.34 0.36 -16.14
C SER A 285 -1.69 -1.13 -16.16
N ASP A 286 -0.68 -2.00 -16.17
CA ASP A 286 -0.90 -3.45 -16.13
C ASP A 286 -1.53 -3.89 -14.80
N TYR A 287 -1.12 -3.29 -13.66
CA TYR A 287 -1.76 -3.47 -12.35
C TYR A 287 -3.24 -3.09 -12.38
N GLU A 288 -3.56 -1.99 -13.05
CA GLU A 288 -4.94 -1.53 -13.25
C GLU A 288 -5.73 -2.47 -14.19
N ASP A 289 -5.08 -3.08 -15.20
CA ASP A 289 -5.73 -3.96 -16.18
C ASP A 289 -5.95 -5.39 -15.64
N GLU A 290 -5.12 -5.86 -14.71
CA GLU A 290 -5.28 -7.20 -14.08
C GLU A 290 -6.54 -7.26 -13.23
N ASP A 291 -6.93 -6.16 -12.57
CA ASP A 291 -8.16 -6.07 -11.78
C ASP A 291 -9.45 -6.04 -12.65
N ASP A 292 -9.35 -5.76 -13.96
CA ASP A 292 -10.53 -5.64 -14.86
C ASP A 292 -10.87 -6.94 -15.64
N ASP A 293 -10.03 -7.98 -15.63
CA ASP A 293 -10.15 -9.16 -16.53
C ASP A 293 -10.82 -10.42 -15.88
N ASP A 294 -11.25 -10.40 -14.60
CA ASP A 294 -11.89 -11.50 -13.88
C ASP A 294 -13.32 -11.13 -13.39
#